data_b6242de1aaf3c6727963c584cc5d638b
#
_entry.id   b6242de1aaf3c6727963c584cc5d638b
#
_cell.length_a   1.000
_cell.length_b   1.000
_cell.length_c   1.000
_cell.angle_alpha   90.00
_cell.angle_beta   90.00
_cell.angle_gamma   90.00
#
_symmetry.space_group_name_H-M   'P 1'
#
loop_
_entity.id
_entity.type
_entity.pdbx_description
1 polymer ?
#
loop_
_entity_poly.entity_id
_entity_poly.type
_entity_poly.pdbx_seq_one_letter_code
_entity_poly.pdbx_strand_id
1 'polypeptide(L)'
;LWPVNFTTAAYRAILKDEQFFVSFKNSVVRAALGVPINVLFCILMAYPMSKTKKQFPSRNRYMWFLLFTMLFSGGMIPSYLLISKLGLMNSIWSLILPSAVPVYNVILLMNYFKSLPQELEEAAMLDGAGPMRIMWKIYVPMALPCIATVALFSFVGHWNAWFDAAIYIGDQSKIPLQTY
;
A
#
# COMPACT_ATOMS: atom_id res chain seq x y z
N LEU A 1 27.19 27.33 10.12
CA LEU A 1 28.15 26.21 9.98
C LEU A 1 28.44 25.96 8.50
N TRP A 2 29.52 26.53 7.99
CA TRP A 2 29.98 26.25 6.63
C TRP A 2 30.84 24.98 6.67
N PRO A 3 30.69 24.04 5.69
CA PRO A 3 31.50 22.86 5.67
C PRO A 3 32.98 23.19 5.46
N VAL A 4 33.80 22.85 6.42
CA VAL A 4 35.25 22.95 6.34
C VAL A 4 35.75 21.66 5.70
N ASN A 5 36.42 21.75 4.53
CA ASN A 5 36.88 20.62 3.72
C ASN A 5 35.74 19.79 3.08
N PHE A 6 35.07 20.35 2.08
CA PHE A 6 34.13 19.57 1.26
C PHE A 6 34.84 18.41 0.56
N THR A 7 34.40 17.19 0.84
CA THR A 7 34.94 15.97 0.22
C THR A 7 33.81 15.09 -0.32
N THR A 8 34.01 14.53 -1.50
CA THR A 8 33.10 13.54 -2.13
C THR A 8 33.52 12.10 -1.86
N ALA A 9 34.49 11.88 -0.96
CA ALA A 9 35.05 10.55 -0.69
C ALA A 9 33.98 9.54 -0.23
N ALA A 10 33.04 9.96 0.64
CA ALA A 10 31.95 9.13 1.12
C ALA A 10 31.03 8.68 -0.04
N TYR A 11 30.66 9.59 -0.95
CA TYR A 11 29.84 9.24 -2.12
C TYR A 11 30.56 8.27 -3.06
N ARG A 12 31.89 8.46 -3.26
CA ARG A 12 32.69 7.53 -4.07
C ARG A 12 32.79 6.15 -3.42
N ALA A 13 32.86 6.06 -2.10
CA ALA A 13 32.87 4.78 -1.38
C ALA A 13 31.54 4.03 -1.59
N ILE A 14 30.40 4.71 -1.41
CA ILE A 14 29.07 4.12 -1.61
C ILE A 14 28.86 3.68 -3.07
N LEU A 15 29.28 4.50 -4.05
CA LEU A 15 29.13 4.16 -5.46
C LEU A 15 30.04 3.01 -5.94
N LYS A 16 31.04 2.59 -5.16
CA LYS A 16 31.86 1.40 -5.43
C LYS A 16 31.29 0.14 -4.82
N ASP A 17 30.31 0.27 -3.93
CA ASP A 17 29.72 -0.86 -3.23
C ASP A 17 28.60 -1.49 -4.09
N GLU A 18 28.85 -2.68 -4.59
CA GLU A 18 27.87 -3.45 -5.38
C GLU A 18 26.60 -3.75 -4.59
N GLN A 19 26.72 -3.97 -3.28
CA GLN A 19 25.58 -4.27 -2.40
C GLN A 19 24.61 -3.08 -2.33
N PHE A 20 25.11 -1.84 -2.37
CA PHE A 20 24.27 -0.64 -2.42
C PHE A 20 23.31 -0.67 -3.63
N PHE A 21 23.81 -0.99 -4.82
CA PHE A 21 22.97 -1.04 -6.02
C PHE A 21 21.95 -2.19 -5.97
N VAL A 22 22.33 -3.34 -5.42
CA VAL A 22 21.41 -4.47 -5.22
C VAL A 22 20.29 -4.07 -4.25
N SER A 23 20.62 -3.47 -3.12
CA SER A 23 19.65 -3.02 -2.12
C SER A 23 18.75 -1.90 -2.63
N PHE A 24 19.30 -0.95 -3.41
CA PHE A 24 18.53 0.09 -4.08
C PHE A 24 17.51 -0.50 -5.06
N LYS A 25 17.96 -1.44 -5.91
CA LYS A 25 17.07 -2.17 -6.83
C LYS A 25 15.94 -2.88 -6.08
N ASN A 26 16.25 -3.54 -4.96
CA ASN A 26 15.23 -4.22 -4.14
C ASN A 26 14.20 -3.24 -3.57
N SER A 27 14.61 -2.05 -3.12
CA SER A 27 13.68 -1.00 -2.67
C SER A 27 12.78 -0.50 -3.80
N VAL A 28 13.36 -0.29 -4.99
CA VAL A 28 12.57 0.11 -6.18
C VAL A 28 11.56 -0.97 -6.56
N VAL A 29 11.97 -2.24 -6.60
CA VAL A 29 11.08 -3.37 -6.93
C VAL A 29 9.98 -3.51 -5.87
N ARG A 30 10.30 -3.37 -4.57
CA ARG A 30 9.33 -3.37 -3.49
C ARG A 30 8.28 -2.28 -3.68
N ALA A 31 8.70 -1.05 -3.95
CA ALA A 31 7.77 0.07 -4.18
C ALA A 31 6.96 -0.12 -5.47
N ALA A 32 7.60 -0.53 -6.57
CA ALA A 32 6.95 -0.73 -7.87
C ALA A 32 5.88 -1.83 -7.86
N LEU A 33 6.02 -2.85 -7.02
CA LEU A 33 5.02 -3.90 -6.85
C LEU A 33 4.03 -3.55 -5.74
N GLY A 34 4.51 -3.04 -4.61
CA GLY A 34 3.68 -2.78 -3.43
C GLY A 34 2.66 -1.66 -3.65
N VAL A 35 3.05 -0.55 -4.30
CA VAL A 35 2.15 0.59 -4.52
C VAL A 35 0.94 0.23 -5.38
N PRO A 36 1.09 -0.39 -6.57
CA PRO A 36 -0.09 -0.78 -7.36
C PRO A 36 -1.00 -1.77 -6.64
N ILE A 37 -0.43 -2.71 -5.89
CA ILE A 37 -1.20 -3.68 -5.08
C ILE A 37 -2.01 -2.95 -4.00
N ASN A 38 -1.38 -2.03 -3.25
CA ASN A 38 -2.07 -1.26 -2.23
C ASN A 38 -3.20 -0.41 -2.83
N VAL A 39 -2.93 0.31 -3.92
CA VAL A 39 -3.93 1.14 -4.61
C VAL A 39 -5.09 0.29 -5.10
N LEU A 40 -4.81 -0.84 -5.74
CA LEU A 40 -5.83 -1.76 -6.22
C LEU A 40 -6.74 -2.24 -5.08
N PHE A 41 -6.17 -2.74 -3.98
CA PHE A 41 -6.96 -3.21 -2.84
C PHE A 41 -7.70 -2.06 -2.15
N CYS A 42 -7.11 -0.87 -2.06
CA CYS A 42 -7.81 0.31 -1.55
C CYS A 42 -9.05 0.64 -2.38
N ILE A 43 -8.97 0.63 -3.71
CA ILE A 43 -10.09 0.89 -4.61
C ILE A 43 -11.18 -0.18 -4.43
N LEU A 44 -10.79 -1.47 -4.49
CA LEU A 44 -11.72 -2.59 -4.37
C LEU A 44 -12.46 -2.63 -3.04
N MET A 45 -11.82 -2.18 -1.95
CA MET A 45 -12.45 -2.12 -0.64
C MET A 45 -13.22 -0.81 -0.40
N ALA A 46 -12.67 0.32 -0.82
CA ALA A 46 -13.30 1.63 -0.60
C ALA A 46 -14.62 1.78 -1.36
N TYR A 47 -14.70 1.25 -2.60
CA TYR A 47 -15.89 1.39 -3.44
C TYR A 47 -17.14 0.78 -2.79
N PRO A 48 -17.21 -0.52 -2.42
CA PRO A 48 -18.40 -1.06 -1.78
C PRO A 48 -18.70 -0.41 -0.42
N MET A 49 -17.66 0.03 0.30
CA MET A 49 -17.85 0.71 1.59
C MET A 49 -18.32 2.16 1.45
N SER A 50 -18.18 2.79 0.29
CA SER A 50 -18.72 4.11 0.03
C SER A 50 -20.25 4.08 -0.18
N LYS A 51 -20.82 2.92 -0.52
CA LYS A 51 -22.25 2.75 -0.82
C LYS A 51 -23.14 2.94 0.40
N THR A 52 -24.43 3.20 0.15
CA THR A 52 -25.42 3.31 1.21
C THR A 52 -25.72 1.94 1.83
N LYS A 53 -26.29 1.92 3.04
CA LYS A 53 -26.71 0.67 3.71
C LYS A 53 -27.75 -0.11 2.91
N LYS A 54 -28.55 0.57 2.08
CA LYS A 54 -29.53 -0.08 1.19
C LYS A 54 -28.85 -0.82 0.05
N GLN A 55 -27.82 -0.24 -0.55
CA GLN A 55 -27.05 -0.84 -1.65
C GLN A 55 -26.09 -1.94 -1.16
N PHE A 56 -25.51 -1.78 0.03
CA PHE A 56 -24.61 -2.77 0.64
C PHE A 56 -24.92 -2.99 2.13
N PRO A 57 -25.87 -3.87 2.47
CA PRO A 57 -26.34 -4.10 3.86
C PRO A 57 -25.22 -4.50 4.84
N SER A 58 -24.24 -5.26 4.37
CA SER A 58 -23.11 -5.75 5.19
C SER A 58 -22.01 -4.71 5.42
N ARG A 59 -22.09 -3.50 4.81
CA ARG A 59 -21.09 -2.44 4.87
C ARG A 59 -20.54 -2.18 6.28
N ASN A 60 -21.44 -2.05 7.26
CA ASN A 60 -21.04 -1.75 8.64
C ASN A 60 -20.20 -2.86 9.28
N ARG A 61 -20.51 -4.14 8.99
CA ARG A 61 -19.72 -5.28 9.48
C ARG A 61 -18.29 -5.25 8.93
N TYR A 62 -18.12 -5.01 7.64
CA TYR A 62 -16.80 -4.87 7.03
C TYR A 62 -16.05 -3.63 7.56
N MET A 63 -16.74 -2.51 7.79
CA MET A 63 -16.14 -1.32 8.38
C MET A 63 -15.61 -1.59 9.79
N TRP A 64 -16.42 -2.24 10.65
CA TRP A 64 -15.99 -2.61 11.99
C TRP A 64 -14.82 -3.60 11.97
N PHE A 65 -14.82 -4.55 11.05
CA PHE A 65 -13.69 -5.47 10.87
C PHE A 65 -12.41 -4.73 10.50
N LEU A 66 -12.47 -3.79 9.57
CA LEU A 66 -11.28 -2.98 9.18
C LEU A 66 -10.80 -2.09 10.34
N LEU A 67 -11.73 -1.43 11.04
CA LEU A 67 -11.36 -0.62 12.20
C LEU A 67 -10.74 -1.48 13.31
N PHE A 68 -11.26 -2.67 13.53
CA PHE A 68 -10.69 -3.62 14.48
C PHE A 68 -9.24 -3.97 14.09
N THR A 69 -8.97 -4.32 12.83
CA THR A 69 -7.61 -4.65 12.37
C THR A 69 -6.66 -3.45 12.40
N MET A 70 -7.17 -2.22 12.34
CA MET A 70 -6.39 -1.01 12.47
C MET A 70 -5.98 -0.74 13.93
N LEU A 71 -6.87 -1.01 14.88
CA LEU A 71 -6.66 -0.73 16.30
C LEU A 71 -5.95 -1.87 17.05
N PHE A 72 -6.13 -3.10 16.60
CA PHE A 72 -5.58 -4.28 17.24
C PHE A 72 -4.58 -4.98 16.34
N SER A 73 -3.33 -5.07 16.81
CA SER A 73 -2.26 -5.83 16.17
C SER A 73 -1.96 -7.08 16.98
N GLY A 74 -1.76 -8.19 16.30
CA GLY A 74 -1.30 -9.44 16.94
C GLY A 74 0.12 -9.36 17.51
N GLY A 75 0.87 -8.35 17.10
CA GLY A 75 2.27 -8.17 17.48
C GLY A 75 3.26 -8.87 16.54
N MET A 76 4.54 -8.69 16.83
CA MET A 76 5.65 -9.15 15.99
C MET A 76 5.73 -10.68 15.92
N ILE A 77 5.64 -11.38 17.06
CA ILE A 77 5.81 -12.83 17.12
C ILE A 77 4.75 -13.60 16.32
N PRO A 78 3.43 -13.35 16.50
CA PRO A 78 2.40 -13.96 15.66
C PRO A 78 2.56 -13.65 14.17
N SER A 79 2.94 -12.41 13.82
CA SER A 79 3.19 -12.04 12.42
C SER A 79 4.36 -12.82 11.82
N TYR A 80 5.45 -12.94 12.56
CA TYR A 80 6.61 -13.74 12.13
C TYR A 80 6.25 -15.21 11.91
N LEU A 81 5.54 -15.81 12.87
CA LEU A 81 5.12 -17.21 12.78
C LEU A 81 4.18 -17.43 11.58
N LEU A 82 3.29 -16.49 11.30
CA LEU A 82 2.40 -16.56 10.14
C LEU A 82 3.20 -16.53 8.83
N ILE A 83 4.09 -15.56 8.66
CA ILE A 83 4.94 -15.43 7.46
C ILE A 83 5.82 -16.68 7.28
N SER A 84 6.38 -17.19 8.36
CA SER A 84 7.18 -18.42 8.34
C SER A 84 6.37 -19.65 7.93
N LYS A 85 5.16 -19.82 8.50
CA LYS A 85 4.27 -20.95 8.16
C LYS A 85 3.74 -20.88 6.72
N LEU A 86 3.58 -19.69 6.17
CA LEU A 86 3.19 -19.48 4.77
C LEU A 86 4.36 -19.70 3.79
N GLY A 87 5.57 -19.95 4.28
CA GLY A 87 6.76 -20.14 3.43
C GLY A 87 7.22 -18.87 2.71
N LEU A 88 6.85 -17.69 3.22
CA LEU A 88 7.15 -16.40 2.59
C LEU A 88 8.48 -15.79 3.06
N MET A 89 9.22 -16.45 3.96
CA MET A 89 10.54 -15.98 4.42
C MET A 89 11.50 -15.83 3.24
N ASN A 90 12.38 -14.82 3.32
CA ASN A 90 13.35 -14.49 2.25
C ASN A 90 12.70 -14.19 0.88
N SER A 91 11.46 -13.71 0.87
CA SER A 91 10.73 -13.34 -0.33
C SER A 91 10.24 -11.88 -0.25
N ILE A 92 10.23 -11.18 -1.38
CA ILE A 92 9.66 -9.82 -1.47
C ILE A 92 8.18 -9.79 -1.06
N TRP A 93 7.48 -10.90 -1.20
CA TRP A 93 6.08 -11.01 -0.82
C TRP A 93 5.85 -10.90 0.70
N SER A 94 6.84 -11.27 1.52
CA SER A 94 6.78 -11.05 2.98
C SER A 94 6.76 -9.57 3.34
N LEU A 95 7.28 -8.70 2.46
CA LEU A 95 7.34 -7.25 2.67
C LEU A 95 6.13 -6.51 2.09
N ILE A 96 5.39 -7.14 1.17
CA ILE A 96 4.27 -6.51 0.46
C ILE A 96 2.92 -6.98 1.00
N LEU A 97 2.71 -8.30 1.14
CA LEU A 97 1.39 -8.87 1.47
C LEU A 97 0.85 -8.46 2.85
N PRO A 98 1.66 -8.40 3.92
CA PRO A 98 1.14 -8.00 5.24
C PRO A 98 0.59 -6.57 5.28
N SER A 99 1.12 -5.68 4.41
CA SER A 99 0.72 -4.29 4.29
C SER A 99 -0.15 -4.01 3.05
N ALA A 100 -0.66 -5.05 2.37
CA ALA A 100 -1.38 -4.91 1.11
C ALA A 100 -2.67 -4.08 1.21
N VAL A 101 -3.31 -4.04 2.39
CA VAL A 101 -4.54 -3.28 2.65
C VAL A 101 -4.29 -2.23 3.75
N PRO A 102 -3.74 -1.05 3.43
CA PRO A 102 -3.58 0.01 4.41
C PRO A 102 -4.95 0.62 4.75
N VAL A 103 -5.51 0.27 5.90
CA VAL A 103 -6.88 0.63 6.30
C VAL A 103 -7.12 2.13 6.29
N TYR A 104 -6.14 2.93 6.72
CA TYR A 104 -6.23 4.38 6.66
C TYR A 104 -6.48 4.89 5.23
N ASN A 105 -5.74 4.38 4.26
CA ASN A 105 -5.88 4.74 2.85
C ASN A 105 -7.25 4.28 2.28
N VAL A 106 -7.76 3.13 2.72
CA VAL A 106 -9.11 2.67 2.36
C VAL A 106 -10.17 3.66 2.86
N ILE A 107 -10.06 4.12 4.12
CA ILE A 107 -11.01 5.08 4.71
C ILE A 107 -10.93 6.44 3.99
N LEU A 108 -9.72 6.90 3.68
CA LEU A 108 -9.50 8.14 2.94
C LEU A 108 -10.23 8.08 1.57
N LEU A 109 -9.95 7.04 0.79
CA LEU A 109 -10.53 6.86 -0.53
C LEU A 109 -12.05 6.62 -0.47
N MET A 110 -12.53 5.87 0.52
CA MET A 110 -13.96 5.67 0.76
C MET A 110 -14.69 7.00 1.01
N ASN A 111 -14.12 7.89 1.83
CA ASN A 111 -14.73 9.19 2.10
C ASN A 111 -14.72 10.07 0.85
N TYR A 112 -13.67 10.01 0.05
CA TYR A 112 -13.65 10.70 -1.23
C TYR A 112 -14.73 10.16 -2.19
N PHE A 113 -14.87 8.85 -2.31
CA PHE A 113 -15.94 8.24 -3.13
C PHE A 113 -17.35 8.66 -2.67
N LYS A 114 -17.57 8.86 -1.36
CA LYS A 114 -18.84 9.35 -0.83
C LYS A 114 -19.14 10.81 -1.16
N SER A 115 -18.11 11.63 -1.42
CA SER A 115 -18.27 13.03 -1.79
C SER A 115 -18.60 13.22 -3.27
N LEU A 116 -18.51 12.16 -4.08
CA LEU A 116 -18.86 12.24 -5.50
C LEU A 116 -20.38 12.30 -5.68
N PRO A 117 -20.88 13.04 -6.70
CA PRO A 117 -22.30 13.13 -7.00
C PRO A 117 -22.92 11.77 -7.27
N GLN A 118 -24.01 11.44 -6.57
CA GLN A 118 -24.71 10.15 -6.73
C GLN A 118 -25.47 10.06 -8.05
N GLU A 119 -25.86 11.21 -8.61
CA GLU A 119 -26.58 11.33 -9.88
C GLU A 119 -25.83 10.66 -11.04
N LEU A 120 -24.49 10.69 -11.01
CA LEU A 120 -23.66 10.02 -12.03
C LEU A 120 -23.76 8.49 -11.96
N GLU A 121 -23.87 7.96 -10.74
CA GLU A 121 -24.06 6.53 -10.55
C GLU A 121 -25.46 6.11 -10.99
N GLU A 122 -26.49 6.88 -10.60
CA GLU A 122 -27.87 6.61 -10.95
C GLU A 122 -28.09 6.66 -12.47
N ALA A 123 -27.54 7.66 -13.16
CA ALA A 123 -27.57 7.75 -14.62
C ALA A 123 -26.91 6.53 -15.28
N ALA A 124 -25.72 6.12 -14.80
CA ALA A 124 -25.04 4.96 -15.33
C ALA A 124 -25.80 3.65 -15.07
N MET A 125 -26.51 3.53 -13.94
CA MET A 125 -27.38 2.39 -13.68
C MET A 125 -28.57 2.33 -14.63
N LEU A 126 -29.16 3.47 -14.98
CA LEU A 126 -30.23 3.56 -15.99
C LEU A 126 -29.73 3.13 -17.37
N ASP A 127 -28.47 3.42 -17.70
CA ASP A 127 -27.79 2.97 -18.92
C ASP A 127 -27.38 1.47 -18.87
N GLY A 128 -27.74 0.75 -17.82
CA GLY A 128 -27.44 -0.68 -17.65
C GLY A 128 -26.01 -0.99 -17.23
N ALA A 129 -25.25 -0.01 -16.70
CA ALA A 129 -23.90 -0.25 -16.22
C ALA A 129 -23.92 -1.03 -14.89
N GLY A 130 -23.20 -2.15 -14.86
CA GLY A 130 -22.99 -2.90 -13.62
C GLY A 130 -21.98 -2.22 -12.66
N PRO A 131 -21.96 -2.62 -11.36
CA PRO A 131 -21.14 -1.96 -10.32
C PRO A 131 -19.65 -1.87 -10.66
N MET A 132 -19.06 -2.91 -11.25
CA MET A 132 -17.65 -2.90 -11.63
C MET A 132 -17.36 -1.91 -12.76
N ARG A 133 -18.28 -1.77 -13.73
CA ARG A 133 -18.15 -0.76 -14.80
C ARG A 133 -18.23 0.64 -14.22
N ILE A 134 -19.16 0.90 -13.32
CA ILE A 134 -19.33 2.18 -12.62
C ILE A 134 -18.06 2.51 -11.83
N MET A 135 -17.54 1.56 -11.06
CA MET A 135 -16.30 1.74 -10.30
C MET A 135 -15.13 2.18 -11.20
N TRP A 136 -14.85 1.41 -12.27
CA TRP A 136 -13.67 1.65 -13.11
C TRP A 136 -13.83 2.81 -14.10
N LYS A 137 -15.06 3.09 -14.58
CA LYS A 137 -15.30 4.10 -15.62
C LYS A 137 -15.72 5.46 -15.06
N ILE A 138 -16.24 5.51 -13.84
CA ILE A 138 -16.75 6.74 -13.23
C ILE A 138 -15.96 7.07 -11.95
N TYR A 139 -16.02 6.21 -10.94
CA TYR A 139 -15.45 6.52 -9.63
C TYR A 139 -13.93 6.65 -9.66
N VAL A 140 -13.22 5.70 -10.30
CA VAL A 140 -11.75 5.74 -10.37
C VAL A 140 -11.24 6.95 -11.12
N PRO A 141 -11.72 7.31 -12.33
CA PRO A 141 -11.27 8.52 -13.02
C PRO A 141 -11.56 9.81 -12.25
N MET A 142 -12.71 9.92 -11.61
CA MET A 142 -13.05 11.11 -10.81
C MET A 142 -12.22 11.21 -9.52
N ALA A 143 -11.75 10.10 -8.99
CA ALA A 143 -10.96 10.05 -7.77
C ALA A 143 -9.45 10.04 -8.02
N LEU A 144 -8.98 10.26 -9.24
CA LEU A 144 -7.54 10.26 -9.55
C LEU A 144 -6.70 11.14 -8.60
N PRO A 145 -7.12 12.34 -8.17
CA PRO A 145 -6.35 13.15 -7.22
C PRO A 145 -6.19 12.44 -5.86
N CYS A 146 -7.25 11.82 -5.35
CA CYS A 146 -7.20 11.07 -4.10
C CYS A 146 -6.39 9.78 -4.25
N ILE A 147 -6.53 9.07 -5.37
CA ILE A 147 -5.76 7.86 -5.69
C ILE A 147 -4.26 8.19 -5.78
N ALA A 148 -3.88 9.33 -6.38
CA ALA A 148 -2.49 9.78 -6.39
C ALA A 148 -1.94 10.03 -4.98
N THR A 149 -2.76 10.61 -4.10
CA THR A 149 -2.39 10.79 -2.68
C THR A 149 -2.20 9.44 -1.96
N VAL A 150 -3.12 8.50 -2.16
CA VAL A 150 -3.03 7.13 -1.62
C VAL A 150 -1.78 6.41 -2.16
N ALA A 151 -1.49 6.55 -3.45
CA ALA A 151 -0.29 6.00 -4.07
C ALA A 151 0.98 6.59 -3.47
N LEU A 152 1.01 7.91 -3.23
CA LEU A 152 2.13 8.59 -2.58
C LEU A 152 2.35 8.08 -1.15
N PHE A 153 1.29 7.96 -0.34
CA PHE A 153 1.40 7.43 1.02
C PHE A 153 1.89 5.98 1.03
N SER A 154 1.39 5.16 0.10
CA SER A 154 1.86 3.77 -0.07
C SER A 154 3.32 3.73 -0.50
N PHE A 155 3.75 4.59 -1.42
CA PHE A 155 5.14 4.70 -1.86
C PHE A 155 6.06 5.06 -0.70
N VAL A 156 5.74 6.13 0.03
CA VAL A 156 6.53 6.57 1.20
C VAL A 156 6.59 5.49 2.27
N GLY A 157 5.47 4.78 2.50
CA GLY A 157 5.42 3.65 3.42
C GLY A 157 6.36 2.52 3.02
N HIS A 158 6.28 2.04 1.78
CA HIS A 158 7.16 0.97 1.29
C HIS A 158 8.63 1.40 1.18
N TRP A 159 8.87 2.65 0.80
CA TRP A 159 10.22 3.18 0.69
C TRP A 159 10.93 3.28 2.02
N ASN A 160 10.26 3.76 3.08
CA ASN A 160 10.85 3.97 4.40
C ASN A 160 10.82 2.72 5.31
N ALA A 161 10.12 1.66 4.93
CA ALA A 161 10.01 0.47 5.76
C ALA A 161 11.32 -0.34 5.72
N TRP A 162 11.90 -0.54 6.90
CA TRP A 162 13.16 -1.27 7.11
C TRP A 162 13.01 -2.46 8.05
N PHE A 163 12.13 -2.33 9.05
CA PHE A 163 12.02 -3.28 10.15
C PHE A 163 11.49 -4.66 9.74
N ASP A 164 10.53 -4.70 8.82
CA ASP A 164 9.98 -5.93 8.28
C ASP A 164 11.04 -6.73 7.48
N ALA A 165 11.87 -6.04 6.71
CA ALA A 165 12.96 -6.68 6.00
C ALA A 165 14.05 -7.21 6.95
N ALA A 166 14.36 -6.47 8.02
CA ALA A 166 15.30 -6.94 9.04
C ALA A 166 14.85 -8.24 9.73
N ILE A 167 13.53 -8.49 9.80
CA ILE A 167 12.97 -9.70 10.42
C ILE A 167 12.75 -10.83 9.42
N TYR A 168 12.26 -10.52 8.21
CA TYR A 168 11.79 -11.55 7.27
C TYR A 168 12.84 -11.94 6.22
N ILE A 169 13.88 -11.12 6.00
CA ILE A 169 14.91 -11.34 4.98
C ILE A 169 16.25 -11.64 5.65
N GLY A 170 16.72 -12.88 5.54
CA GLY A 170 18.06 -13.28 6.01
C GLY A 170 19.11 -13.25 4.90
N ASP A 171 18.72 -13.15 3.65
CA ASP A 171 19.58 -13.13 2.48
C ASP A 171 19.96 -11.68 2.12
N GLN A 172 21.25 -11.34 2.27
CA GLN A 172 21.75 -9.98 1.98
C GLN A 172 21.46 -9.51 0.55
N SER A 173 21.40 -10.41 -0.42
CA SER A 173 21.10 -10.07 -1.82
C SER A 173 19.66 -9.56 -2.02
N LYS A 174 18.77 -9.74 -1.04
CA LYS A 174 17.35 -9.36 -1.09
C LYS A 174 16.97 -8.22 -0.15
N ILE A 175 17.92 -7.72 0.61
CA ILE A 175 17.69 -6.65 1.59
C ILE A 175 17.42 -5.32 0.85
N PRO A 176 16.35 -4.57 1.21
CA PRO A 176 16.12 -3.21 0.73
C PRO A 176 17.14 -2.22 1.29
N LEU A 177 17.28 -1.07 0.64
CA LEU A 177 18.26 -0.03 0.97
C LEU A 177 18.14 0.46 2.42
N GLN A 178 16.93 0.62 2.93
CA GLN A 178 16.67 1.11 4.29
C GLN A 178 17.07 0.12 5.38
N THR A 179 17.27 -1.14 5.02
CA THR A 179 17.70 -2.22 5.94
C THR A 179 19.20 -2.52 5.80
N TYR A 180 19.77 -2.14 4.66
CA TYR A 180 21.22 -2.20 4.40
C TYR A 180 21.97 -1.17 5.23
#